data_67216f4bd0238d2e40c41fcb68f90363
#
_entry.id   67216f4bd0238d2e40c41fcb68f90363
#
_cell.length_a   1.000
_cell.length_b   1.000
_cell.length_c   1.000
_cell.angle_alpha   90.00
_cell.angle_beta   90.00
_cell.angle_gamma   90.00
#
_symmetry.space_group_name_H-M   'P 1'
#
loop_
_entity.id
_entity.type
_entity.pdbx_description
1 polymer ?
#
loop_
_entity_poly.entity_id
_entity_poly.type
_entity_poly.pdbx_seq_one_letter_code
_entity_poly.pdbx_strand_id
1 'polypeptide(L)'
;ALTVPPHLLTHALIVCYAGSHSLGAGHCVNIVDRLYEPKEDDFMSNTFNLYLRFLCPDKMPLTNLTALPNDLTPILFDNQYFRDILAGRGPFTIDSRIASDQRTSSIVAAFANDQAFFLQTFSSAFSKLSTNGVLTGNNGEVRRKCNQTN
;
A
#
# COMPACT_ATOMS: atom_id res chain seq x y z
N ALA A 1 -26.77 8.93 2.99
CA ALA A 1 -25.57 8.92 2.15
C ALA A 1 -24.61 9.99 2.69
N LEU A 2 -23.49 9.56 3.26
CA LEU A 2 -22.43 10.47 3.68
C LEU A 2 -21.79 11.06 2.42
N THR A 3 -22.05 12.34 2.16
CA THR A 3 -21.38 13.08 1.10
C THR A 3 -19.96 13.43 1.56
N VAL A 4 -18.98 12.68 1.07
CA VAL A 4 -17.56 12.97 1.34
C VAL A 4 -17.14 14.19 0.51
N PRO A 5 -16.54 15.24 1.13
CA PRO A 5 -16.05 16.39 0.42
C PRO A 5 -15.01 15.99 -0.66
N PRO A 6 -14.93 16.72 -1.82
CA PRO A 6 -14.06 16.32 -2.93
C PRO A 6 -12.58 16.16 -2.58
N HIS A 7 -12.02 17.01 -1.71
CA HIS A 7 -10.63 16.92 -1.25
C HIS A 7 -10.39 15.69 -0.34
N LEU A 8 -11.36 15.34 0.50
CA LEU A 8 -11.29 14.15 1.34
C LEU A 8 -11.42 12.88 0.48
N LEU A 9 -12.17 12.94 -0.62
CA LEU A 9 -12.29 11.86 -1.59
C LEU A 9 -10.95 11.55 -2.24
N THR A 10 -10.13 12.55 -2.57
CA THR A 10 -8.80 12.35 -3.16
C THR A 10 -7.86 11.64 -2.17
N HIS A 11 -7.81 12.08 -0.92
CA HIS A 11 -7.00 11.43 0.10
C HIS A 11 -7.49 9.99 0.38
N ALA A 12 -8.81 9.78 0.45
CA ALA A 12 -9.37 8.45 0.63
C ALA A 12 -9.00 7.50 -0.52
N LEU A 13 -8.95 7.99 -1.76
CA LEU A 13 -8.51 7.20 -2.91
C LEU A 13 -7.04 6.80 -2.80
N ILE A 14 -6.15 7.74 -2.43
CA ILE A 14 -4.71 7.46 -2.25
C ILE A 14 -4.50 6.41 -1.15
N VAL A 15 -5.11 6.62 0.03
CA VAL A 15 -5.04 5.66 1.14
C VAL A 15 -5.61 4.30 0.73
N CYS A 16 -6.72 4.32 -0.01
CA CYS A 16 -7.37 3.11 -0.49
C CYS A 16 -6.48 2.31 -1.44
N TYR A 17 -5.78 2.97 -2.37
CA TYR A 17 -4.82 2.31 -3.27
C TYR A 17 -3.62 1.74 -2.54
N ALA A 18 -3.11 2.42 -1.50
CA ALA A 18 -2.07 1.86 -0.64
C ALA A 18 -2.51 0.54 0.03
N GLY A 19 -3.81 0.38 0.31
CA GLY A 19 -4.39 -0.87 0.81
C GLY A 19 -4.25 -2.07 -0.13
N SER A 20 -3.85 -1.88 -1.40
CA SER A 20 -3.48 -3.00 -2.29
C SER A 20 -2.24 -3.76 -1.79
N HIS A 21 -1.42 -3.15 -0.92
CA HIS A 21 -0.31 -3.80 -0.23
C HIS A 21 -0.77 -4.88 0.77
N SER A 22 -2.08 -5.02 1.05
CA SER A 22 -2.62 -6.18 1.78
C SER A 22 -2.35 -7.50 1.05
N LEU A 23 -2.11 -7.47 -0.26
CA LEU A 23 -1.69 -8.64 -1.02
C LEU A 23 -0.21 -8.57 -1.39
N GLY A 24 0.48 -9.69 -1.17
CA GLY A 24 1.81 -9.93 -1.74
C GLY A 24 2.96 -9.68 -0.79
N ALA A 25 4.12 -9.47 -1.39
CA ALA A 25 5.38 -9.31 -0.69
C ALA A 25 6.22 -8.21 -1.32
N GLY A 26 6.94 -7.48 -0.49
CA GLY A 26 7.96 -6.55 -0.91
C GLY A 26 9.33 -7.20 -1.00
N HIS A 27 10.27 -6.56 -1.68
CA HIS A 27 11.64 -6.99 -1.72
C HIS A 27 12.52 -6.21 -0.74
N CYS A 28 13.50 -6.86 -0.14
CA CYS A 28 14.43 -6.21 0.80
C CYS A 28 15.12 -4.98 0.22
N VAL A 29 15.42 -4.98 -1.07
CA VAL A 29 16.03 -3.82 -1.76
C VAL A 29 15.19 -2.54 -1.64
N ASN A 30 13.86 -2.66 -1.46
CA ASN A 30 12.97 -1.51 -1.37
C ASN A 30 12.90 -0.89 0.03
N ILE A 31 13.48 -1.56 1.03
CA ILE A 31 13.42 -1.12 2.43
C ILE A 31 14.79 -1.02 3.10
N VAL A 32 15.88 -1.37 2.40
CA VAL A 32 17.23 -1.43 2.97
C VAL A 32 17.66 -0.09 3.57
N ASP A 33 17.42 1.02 2.89
CA ASP A 33 17.75 2.35 3.39
C ASP A 33 16.98 2.67 4.67
N ARG A 34 15.69 2.33 4.69
CA ARG A 34 14.83 2.52 5.86
C ARG A 34 15.29 1.72 7.08
N LEU A 35 15.83 0.51 6.86
CA LEU A 35 16.30 -0.36 7.95
C LEU A 35 17.63 0.08 8.53
N TYR A 36 18.56 0.56 7.67
CA TYR A 36 19.94 0.78 8.06
C TYR A 36 20.33 2.26 8.11
N GLU A 37 19.54 3.13 7.47
CA GLU A 37 19.71 4.59 7.46
C GLU A 37 18.36 5.29 7.72
N PRO A 38 17.69 4.97 8.86
CA PRO A 38 16.34 5.46 9.14
C PRO A 38 16.34 6.99 9.26
N LYS A 39 15.29 7.62 8.74
CA LYS A 39 15.05 9.06 8.93
C LYS A 39 14.37 9.29 10.27
N GLU A 40 14.58 10.47 10.87
CA GLU A 40 14.06 10.82 12.20
C GLU A 40 12.52 10.75 12.30
N ASP A 41 11.83 11.02 11.20
CA ASP A 41 10.38 11.03 11.10
C ASP A 41 9.75 9.69 10.66
N ASP A 42 10.55 8.63 10.56
CA ASP A 42 10.08 7.33 10.10
C ASP A 42 9.60 6.45 11.25
N PHE A 43 8.29 6.35 11.40
CA PHE A 43 7.69 5.52 12.43
C PHE A 43 7.73 4.03 12.06
N MET A 44 8.53 3.28 12.82
CA MET A 44 8.57 1.82 12.78
C MET A 44 8.76 1.29 14.21
N SER A 45 7.97 0.29 14.62
CA SER A 45 8.15 -0.30 15.93
C SER A 45 9.49 -1.05 16.01
N ASN A 46 10.18 -0.97 17.15
CA ASN A 46 11.48 -1.61 17.36
C ASN A 46 11.45 -3.12 17.10
N THR A 47 10.39 -3.79 17.54
CA THR A 47 10.20 -5.23 17.33
C THR A 47 10.08 -5.57 15.85
N PHE A 48 9.34 -4.75 15.10
CA PHE A 48 9.17 -4.96 13.67
C PHE A 48 10.46 -4.66 12.91
N ASN A 49 11.22 -3.64 13.31
CA ASN A 49 12.54 -3.36 12.75
C ASN A 49 13.49 -4.55 12.90
N LEU A 50 13.54 -5.15 14.10
CA LEU A 50 14.35 -6.36 14.34
C LEU A 50 13.90 -7.54 13.49
N TYR A 51 12.59 -7.74 13.35
CA TYR A 51 12.05 -8.78 12.47
C TYR A 51 12.44 -8.56 11.00
N LEU A 52 12.31 -7.34 10.49
CA LEU A 52 12.71 -7.02 9.12
C LEU A 52 14.22 -7.17 8.89
N ARG A 53 15.06 -6.80 9.87
CA ARG A 53 16.51 -7.02 9.80
C ARG A 53 16.88 -8.50 9.80
N PHE A 54 16.10 -9.33 10.45
CA PHE A 54 16.26 -10.79 10.39
C PHE A 54 15.94 -11.33 8.99
N LEU A 55 14.87 -10.84 8.36
CA LEU A 55 14.50 -11.22 6.99
C LEU A 55 15.44 -10.63 5.92
N CYS A 56 15.92 -9.41 6.16
CA CYS A 56 16.78 -8.64 5.27
C CYS A 56 18.11 -8.30 5.98
N PRO A 57 18.99 -9.29 6.22
CA PRO A 57 20.14 -9.14 7.12
C PRO A 57 21.27 -8.29 6.55
N ASP A 58 21.23 -7.94 5.28
CA ASP A 58 22.30 -7.22 4.61
C ASP A 58 21.83 -5.82 4.16
N LYS A 59 22.73 -4.83 4.31
CA LYS A 59 22.57 -3.50 3.74
C LYS A 59 22.52 -3.50 2.20
N MET A 60 23.13 -4.50 1.58
CA MET A 60 23.19 -4.68 0.13
C MET A 60 22.60 -6.04 -0.24
N PRO A 61 21.27 -6.18 -0.32
CA PRO A 61 20.67 -7.44 -0.71
C PRO A 61 21.17 -7.85 -2.11
N LEU A 62 21.78 -9.01 -2.17
CA LEU A 62 22.45 -9.51 -3.37
C LEU A 62 21.49 -9.86 -4.51
N THR A 63 20.19 -10.01 -4.22
CA THR A 63 19.18 -10.36 -5.21
C THR A 63 17.82 -9.75 -4.88
N ASN A 64 17.01 -9.51 -5.93
CA ASN A 64 15.58 -9.17 -5.78
C ASN A 64 14.71 -10.37 -5.35
N LEU A 65 15.32 -11.51 -5.00
CA LEU A 65 14.58 -12.71 -4.57
C LEU A 65 14.25 -12.70 -3.08
N THR A 66 15.01 -11.94 -2.27
CA THR A 66 14.72 -11.83 -0.84
C THR A 66 13.48 -10.96 -0.63
N ALA A 67 12.39 -11.60 -0.22
CA ALA A 67 11.09 -10.98 -0.06
C ALA A 67 10.63 -11.02 1.40
N LEU A 68 9.76 -10.07 1.73
CA LEU A 68 9.09 -9.97 3.03
C LEU A 68 7.59 -9.78 2.82
N PRO A 69 6.72 -10.31 3.70
CA PRO A 69 5.29 -10.08 3.58
C PRO A 69 4.97 -8.58 3.79
N ASN A 70 4.01 -8.08 3.03
CA ASN A 70 3.58 -6.68 3.15
C ASN A 70 2.81 -6.43 4.45
N ASP A 71 2.03 -7.42 4.91
CA ASP A 71 1.31 -7.44 6.19
C ASP A 71 1.28 -8.85 6.80
N LEU A 72 0.53 -9.05 7.88
CA LEU A 72 0.42 -10.33 8.56
C LEU A 72 -0.45 -11.36 7.81
N THR A 73 -1.19 -10.94 6.78
CA THR A 73 -2.09 -11.79 5.96
C THR A 73 -1.80 -11.67 4.47
N PRO A 74 -0.56 -11.86 4.00
CA PRO A 74 -0.10 -11.43 2.67
C PRO A 74 -0.76 -12.14 1.48
N ILE A 75 -1.60 -13.13 1.71
CA ILE A 75 -2.37 -13.87 0.70
C ILE A 75 -3.88 -13.60 0.78
N LEU A 76 -4.33 -12.76 1.71
CA LEU A 76 -5.72 -12.36 1.88
C LEU A 76 -5.89 -10.88 1.56
N PHE A 77 -6.88 -10.55 0.76
CA PHE A 77 -7.23 -9.16 0.53
C PHE A 77 -8.21 -8.69 1.60
N ASP A 78 -7.67 -8.11 2.68
CA ASP A 78 -8.40 -7.66 3.84
C ASP A 78 -7.90 -6.31 4.37
N ASN A 79 -8.31 -5.90 5.57
CA ASN A 79 -7.87 -4.64 6.16
C ASN A 79 -6.70 -4.79 7.14
N GLN A 80 -6.01 -5.92 7.16
CA GLN A 80 -4.89 -6.16 8.06
C GLN A 80 -3.73 -5.19 7.82
N TYR A 81 -3.47 -4.84 6.56
CA TYR A 81 -2.50 -3.82 6.18
C TYR A 81 -2.68 -2.51 7.00
N PHE A 82 -3.92 -2.00 7.12
CA PHE A 82 -4.18 -0.76 7.87
C PHE A 82 -3.96 -0.92 9.38
N ARG A 83 -4.28 -2.08 9.93
CA ARG A 83 -4.00 -2.40 11.33
C ARG A 83 -2.50 -2.47 11.60
N ASP A 84 -1.75 -3.01 10.66
CA ASP A 84 -0.30 -3.15 10.77
C ASP A 84 0.40 -1.81 10.69
N ILE A 85 0.04 -0.93 9.75
CA ILE A 85 0.67 0.38 9.65
C ILE A 85 0.36 1.27 10.86
N LEU A 86 -0.84 1.19 11.45
CA LEU A 86 -1.17 1.88 12.71
C LEU A 86 -0.35 1.36 13.89
N ALA A 87 0.05 0.10 13.86
CA ALA A 87 0.91 -0.51 14.89
C ALA A 87 2.41 -0.35 14.60
N GLY A 88 2.80 0.48 13.61
CA GLY A 88 4.19 0.67 13.20
C GLY A 88 4.81 -0.56 12.52
N ARG A 89 4.00 -1.38 11.88
CA ARG A 89 4.43 -2.59 11.15
C ARG A 89 4.33 -2.46 9.63
N GLY A 90 4.17 -1.26 9.10
CA GLY A 90 4.26 -1.03 7.66
C GLY A 90 5.70 -1.14 7.15
N PRO A 91 6.02 -2.01 6.20
CA PRO A 91 7.39 -2.19 5.72
C PRO A 91 7.91 -1.00 4.91
N PHE A 92 7.04 -0.32 4.16
CA PHE A 92 7.44 0.79 3.31
C PHE A 92 7.27 2.14 4.01
N THR A 93 8.15 3.10 3.68
CA THR A 93 8.09 4.47 4.22
C THR A 93 6.74 5.14 3.93
N ILE A 94 6.19 4.94 2.71
CA ILE A 94 4.90 5.53 2.34
C ILE A 94 3.78 5.04 3.25
N ASP A 95 3.78 3.76 3.62
CA ASP A 95 2.77 3.13 4.47
C ASP A 95 2.76 3.74 5.87
N SER A 96 3.94 3.93 6.46
CA SER A 96 4.07 4.59 7.76
C SER A 96 3.60 6.04 7.71
N ARG A 97 3.94 6.76 6.63
CA ARG A 97 3.59 8.17 6.48
C ARG A 97 2.10 8.40 6.31
N ILE A 98 1.38 7.57 5.56
CA ILE A 98 -0.08 7.72 5.45
C ILE A 98 -0.80 7.46 6.78
N ALA A 99 -0.22 6.69 7.69
CA ALA A 99 -0.77 6.46 9.01
C ALA A 99 -0.55 7.64 9.98
N SER A 100 0.51 8.42 9.78
CA SER A 100 0.89 9.56 10.64
C SER A 100 0.48 10.93 10.10
N ASP A 101 0.22 11.07 8.80
CA ASP A 101 -0.19 12.35 8.19
C ASP A 101 -1.62 12.71 8.63
N GLN A 102 -1.81 13.95 9.11
CA GLN A 102 -3.11 14.45 9.59
C GLN A 102 -4.23 14.40 8.55
N ARG A 103 -3.90 14.43 7.26
CA ARG A 103 -4.88 14.37 6.16
C ARG A 103 -5.39 12.97 5.90
N THR A 104 -4.64 11.94 6.31
CA THR A 104 -4.89 10.54 5.94
C THR A 104 -5.10 9.63 7.15
N SER A 105 -4.56 9.96 8.32
CA SER A 105 -4.61 9.12 9.52
C SER A 105 -6.01 8.70 9.94
N SER A 106 -7.00 9.61 9.85
CA SER A 106 -8.40 9.29 10.17
C SER A 106 -9.01 8.28 9.20
N ILE A 107 -8.61 8.33 7.92
CA ILE A 107 -9.06 7.41 6.87
C ILE A 107 -8.43 6.03 7.09
N VAL A 108 -7.13 6.00 7.40
CA VAL A 108 -6.42 4.77 7.77
C VAL A 108 -7.10 4.09 8.97
N ALA A 109 -7.42 4.86 10.02
CA ALA A 109 -8.12 4.35 11.19
C ALA A 109 -9.53 3.80 10.86
N ALA A 110 -10.27 4.47 9.99
CA ALA A 110 -11.58 4.00 9.53
C ALA A 110 -11.49 2.66 8.79
N PHE A 111 -10.53 2.51 7.87
CA PHE A 111 -10.33 1.26 7.14
C PHE A 111 -9.80 0.13 8.04
N ALA A 112 -8.94 0.44 9.01
CA ALA A 112 -8.47 -0.53 10.00
C ALA A 112 -9.60 -1.11 10.85
N ASN A 113 -10.61 -0.28 11.16
CA ASN A 113 -11.74 -0.67 12.03
C ASN A 113 -12.90 -1.33 11.27
N ASP A 114 -13.08 -1.04 9.99
CA ASP A 114 -14.19 -1.54 9.17
C ASP A 114 -13.69 -2.09 7.83
N GLN A 115 -13.54 -3.41 7.78
CA GLN A 115 -13.14 -4.12 6.56
C GLN A 115 -14.16 -3.98 5.44
N ALA A 116 -15.44 -4.02 5.74
CA ALA A 116 -16.48 -3.91 4.71
C ALA A 116 -16.43 -2.53 4.05
N PHE A 117 -16.26 -1.48 4.84
CA PHE A 117 -16.08 -0.12 4.35
C PHE A 117 -14.82 0.01 3.47
N PHE A 118 -13.67 -0.58 3.90
CA PHE A 118 -12.46 -0.63 3.06
C PHE A 118 -12.72 -1.30 1.72
N LEU A 119 -13.24 -2.53 1.72
CA LEU A 119 -13.46 -3.32 0.50
C LEU A 119 -14.42 -2.63 -0.47
N GLN A 120 -15.50 -2.04 0.03
CA GLN A 120 -16.45 -1.29 -0.79
C GLN A 120 -15.80 -0.05 -1.42
N THR A 121 -15.02 0.69 -0.63
CA THR A 121 -14.31 1.88 -1.09
C THR A 121 -13.25 1.51 -2.12
N PHE A 122 -12.50 0.43 -1.86
CA PHE A 122 -11.47 -0.07 -2.79
C PHE A 122 -12.09 -0.48 -4.14
N SER A 123 -13.17 -1.24 -4.14
CA SER A 123 -13.84 -1.65 -5.37
C SER A 123 -14.28 -0.44 -6.21
N SER A 124 -14.83 0.58 -5.56
CA SER A 124 -15.21 1.83 -6.24
C SER A 124 -14.00 2.61 -6.78
N ALA A 125 -12.94 2.71 -5.97
CA ALA A 125 -11.69 3.39 -6.33
C ALA A 125 -10.98 2.69 -7.50
N PHE A 126 -10.87 1.37 -7.43
CA PHE A 126 -10.23 0.56 -8.46
C PHE A 126 -10.97 0.61 -9.79
N SER A 127 -12.31 0.60 -9.76
CA SER A 127 -13.15 0.79 -10.95
C SER A 127 -12.87 2.15 -11.61
N LYS A 128 -12.74 3.22 -10.83
CA LYS A 128 -12.38 4.55 -11.35
C LYS A 128 -10.98 4.59 -11.95
N LEU A 129 -10.01 3.96 -11.28
CA LEU A 129 -8.65 3.88 -11.77
C LEU A 129 -8.56 3.11 -13.09
N SER A 130 -9.21 1.94 -13.15
CA SER A 130 -9.19 1.06 -14.33
C SER A 130 -9.87 1.66 -15.57
N THR A 131 -10.76 2.62 -15.38
CA THR A 131 -11.46 3.31 -16.47
C THR A 131 -10.88 4.69 -16.80
N ASN A 132 -9.89 5.16 -16.02
CA ASN A 132 -9.29 6.48 -16.21
C ASN A 132 -8.42 6.52 -17.46
N GLY A 133 -8.74 7.39 -18.42
CA GLY A 133 -7.98 7.57 -19.64
C GLY A 133 -8.04 6.39 -20.62
N VAL A 134 -8.97 5.46 -20.43
CA VAL A 134 -9.14 4.32 -21.35
C VAL A 134 -9.64 4.83 -22.70
N LEU A 135 -8.92 4.50 -23.77
CA LEU A 135 -9.33 4.75 -25.14
C LEU A 135 -10.39 3.71 -25.57
N THR A 136 -11.48 4.19 -26.16
CA THR A 136 -12.61 3.34 -26.58
C THR A 136 -12.90 3.51 -28.06
N GLY A 137 -13.60 2.53 -28.67
CA GLY A 137 -13.95 2.54 -30.07
C GLY A 137 -12.72 2.60 -30.98
N ASN A 138 -12.72 3.52 -31.95
CA ASN A 138 -11.61 3.68 -32.91
C ASN A 138 -10.42 4.49 -32.37
N ASN A 139 -10.48 4.94 -31.12
CA ASN A 139 -9.41 5.74 -30.50
C ASN A 139 -8.36 4.87 -29.81
N GLY A 140 -8.56 3.57 -29.75
CA GLY A 140 -7.65 2.61 -29.11
C GLY A 140 -7.64 1.27 -29.80
N GLU A 141 -6.89 0.32 -29.25
CA GLU A 141 -6.83 -1.06 -29.72
C GLU A 141 -7.01 -2.05 -28.57
N VAL A 142 -7.62 -3.20 -28.85
CA VAL A 142 -7.60 -4.35 -27.94
C VAL A 142 -6.33 -5.14 -28.22
N ARG A 143 -5.34 -5.00 -27.36
CA ARG A 143 -4.04 -5.65 -27.53
C ARG A 143 -4.10 -7.14 -27.27
N ARG A 144 -3.42 -7.92 -28.11
CA ARG A 144 -3.20 -9.37 -27.88
C ARG A 144 -2.23 -9.63 -26.76
N LYS A 145 -1.23 -8.73 -26.57
CA LYS A 145 -0.28 -8.70 -25.45
C LYS A 145 -0.31 -7.31 -24.84
N CYS A 146 -0.42 -7.22 -23.51
CA CYS A 146 -0.57 -5.93 -22.82
C CYS A 146 0.57 -4.94 -23.09
N ASN A 147 1.78 -5.44 -23.26
CA ASN A 147 3.01 -4.64 -23.37
C ASN A 147 3.45 -4.41 -24.83
N GLN A 148 2.63 -4.76 -25.83
CA GLN A 148 2.98 -4.66 -27.23
C GLN A 148 1.77 -4.18 -28.04
N THR A 149 1.97 -3.21 -28.92
CA THR A 149 0.98 -2.84 -29.96
C THR A 149 0.77 -3.98 -30.95
N ASN A 150 -0.46 -4.10 -31.51
CA ASN A 150 -0.76 -5.12 -32.52
C ASN A 150 -0.03 -4.82 -33.82
#